data_319eca953a650deb9e2ed0812ac65fb4
#
_entry.id   319eca953a650deb9e2ed0812ac65fb4
#
_cell.length_a   1.000
_cell.length_b   1.000
_cell.length_c   1.000
_cell.angle_alpha   90.00
_cell.angle_beta   90.00
_cell.angle_gamma   90.00
#
_symmetry.space_group_name_H-M   'P 1'
#
loop_
_entity.id
_entity.type
_entity.pdbx_description
1 polymer ?
#
loop_
_entity_poly.entity_id
_entity_poly.type
_entity_poly.pdbx_seq_one_letter_code
_entity_poly.pdbx_strand_id
1 'polypeptide(L)'
;MGRLFVDDKPIRVHKKNNRFGVRYPTMPMFLEGTIWNGDNWASGKRKIDWSKAPFQLQYQGFQINGCESRNKNCYSNTFWWNRREYWDLTPLQKRSLQQVRKNYMYYDYCSDRKRFKSECNIK
;
A
#
# COMPACT_ATOMS: atom_id res chain seq x y z
N MET A 1 7.78 0.36 7.92
CA MET A 1 6.51 0.97 7.47
C MET A 1 6.31 0.70 5.99
N GLY A 2 5.12 0.20 5.60
CA GLY A 2 4.73 0.09 4.19
C GLY A 2 4.06 1.37 3.71
N ARG A 3 4.45 1.87 2.55
CA ARG A 3 3.87 3.07 1.92
C ARG A 3 3.58 2.76 0.46
N LEU A 4 2.37 3.05 0.01
CA LEU A 4 1.96 2.94 -1.39
C LEU A 4 1.74 4.35 -1.95
N PHE A 5 2.31 4.60 -3.10
CA PHE A 5 2.23 5.89 -3.81
C PHE A 5 1.70 5.67 -5.23
N VAL A 6 1.00 6.67 -5.73
CA VAL A 6 0.69 6.86 -7.16
C VAL A 6 1.12 8.28 -7.50
N ASP A 7 2.00 8.43 -8.48
CA ASP A 7 2.55 9.74 -8.91
C ASP A 7 2.98 10.62 -7.72
N ASP A 8 3.87 10.12 -6.88
CA ASP A 8 4.38 10.79 -5.66
C ASP A 8 3.34 11.11 -4.57
N LYS A 9 2.08 10.77 -4.78
CA LYS A 9 1.02 10.95 -3.79
C LYS A 9 0.83 9.69 -2.97
N PRO A 10 0.95 9.74 -1.64
CA PRO A 10 0.70 8.59 -0.81
C PRO A 10 -0.80 8.26 -0.84
N ILE A 11 -1.12 7.01 -1.15
CA ILE A 11 -2.51 6.51 -1.14
C ILE A 11 -2.79 5.62 0.06
N ARG A 12 -1.77 4.95 0.57
CA ARG A 12 -1.89 4.09 1.77
C ARG A 12 -0.60 4.06 2.56
N VAL A 13 -0.74 4.03 3.88
CA VAL A 13 0.35 3.81 4.83
C VAL A 13 -0.03 2.67 5.75
N HIS A 14 0.87 1.70 5.92
CA HIS A 14 0.74 0.60 6.85
C HIS A 14 1.92 0.63 7.82
N LYS A 15 1.65 0.90 9.10
CA LYS A 15 2.65 0.96 10.16
C LYS A 15 2.67 -0.36 10.93
N LYS A 16 3.85 -0.94 11.10
CA LYS A 16 4.02 -2.03 12.07
C LYS A 16 3.80 -1.47 13.47
N ASN A 17 2.84 -2.04 14.20
CA ASN A 17 2.61 -1.64 15.58
C ASN A 17 2.16 -2.85 16.43
N ASN A 18 3.13 -3.58 16.92
CA ASN A 18 2.90 -4.79 17.70
C ASN A 18 2.11 -4.52 18.99
N ARG A 19 2.20 -3.31 19.57
CA ARG A 19 1.48 -2.95 20.80
C ARG A 19 -0.04 -2.98 20.62
N PHE A 20 -0.51 -2.74 19.38
CA PHE A 20 -1.93 -2.80 19.01
C PHE A 20 -2.29 -4.06 18.23
N GLY A 21 -1.41 -5.08 18.23
CA GLY A 21 -1.64 -6.32 17.50
C GLY A 21 -1.62 -6.17 15.97
N VAL A 22 -1.06 -5.07 15.46
CA VAL A 22 -0.98 -4.85 14.01
C VAL A 22 0.12 -5.71 13.42
N ARG A 23 -0.29 -6.67 12.61
CA ARG A 23 0.62 -7.56 11.90
C ARG A 23 1.32 -6.83 10.75
N TYR A 24 2.53 -7.24 10.47
CA TYR A 24 3.33 -6.75 9.35
C TYR A 24 3.90 -7.95 8.59
N PRO A 25 4.02 -7.89 7.26
CA PRO A 25 4.58 -8.99 6.49
C PRO A 25 5.96 -9.38 7.01
N THR A 26 6.14 -10.67 7.30
CA THR A 26 7.38 -11.26 7.83
C THR A 26 7.93 -12.38 6.95
N MET A 27 7.13 -12.80 5.97
CA MET A 27 7.53 -13.85 5.02
C MET A 27 8.17 -13.23 3.79
N PRO A 28 9.09 -13.94 3.13
CA PRO A 28 9.55 -13.58 1.79
C PRO A 28 8.38 -13.41 0.84
N MET A 29 8.47 -12.44 -0.06
CA MET A 29 7.42 -12.14 -1.03
C MET A 29 8.00 -12.12 -2.43
N PHE A 30 7.19 -12.51 -3.41
CA PHE A 30 7.45 -12.30 -4.82
C PHE A 30 6.85 -10.97 -5.26
N LEU A 31 7.45 -10.38 -6.29
CA LEU A 31 6.87 -9.23 -6.99
C LEU A 31 6.09 -9.78 -8.19
N GLU A 32 4.79 -9.51 -8.21
CA GLU A 32 3.92 -9.90 -9.31
C GLU A 32 3.20 -8.67 -9.86
N GLY A 33 3.07 -8.59 -11.18
CA GLY A 33 2.25 -7.60 -11.88
C GLY A 33 1.16 -8.32 -12.65
N THR A 34 -0.10 -7.95 -12.42
CA THR A 34 -1.25 -8.60 -13.05
C THR A 34 -2.24 -7.58 -13.59
N ILE A 35 -2.97 -7.96 -14.64
CA ILE A 35 -4.20 -7.30 -15.09
C ILE A 35 -5.33 -8.31 -15.04
N TRP A 36 -6.46 -7.95 -14.46
CA TRP A 36 -7.58 -8.87 -14.29
C TRP A 36 -8.92 -8.12 -14.17
N ASN A 37 -10.02 -8.85 -14.35
CA ASN A 37 -11.35 -8.31 -14.19
C ASN A 37 -11.71 -8.10 -12.71
N GLY A 38 -11.92 -6.85 -12.30
CA GLY A 38 -12.27 -6.45 -10.94
C GLY A 38 -13.77 -6.23 -10.67
N ASP A 39 -14.67 -6.58 -11.59
CA ASP A 39 -16.10 -6.26 -11.54
C ASP A 39 -16.79 -6.67 -10.24
N ASN A 40 -16.37 -7.79 -9.66
CA ASN A 40 -17.08 -8.37 -8.52
C ASN A 40 -16.77 -7.69 -7.18
N TRP A 41 -15.60 -7.04 -7.05
CA TRP A 41 -15.19 -6.49 -5.74
C TRP A 41 -14.24 -5.29 -5.77
N ALA A 42 -13.50 -5.06 -6.85
CA ALA A 42 -12.48 -4.00 -6.88
C ALA A 42 -12.94 -2.74 -7.63
N SER A 43 -13.93 -2.83 -8.49
CA SER A 43 -14.38 -1.75 -9.36
C SER A 43 -15.31 -0.72 -8.68
N GLY A 44 -15.60 -0.87 -7.38
CA GLY A 44 -16.54 0.00 -6.67
C GLY A 44 -17.97 -0.09 -7.22
N LYS A 45 -18.39 -1.28 -7.64
CA LYS A 45 -19.69 -1.59 -8.27
C LYS A 45 -19.83 -1.09 -9.71
N ARG A 46 -18.78 -0.54 -10.31
CA ARG A 46 -18.77 -0.21 -11.75
C ARG A 46 -18.36 -1.44 -12.52
N LYS A 47 -19.10 -1.77 -13.55
CA LYS A 47 -18.74 -2.86 -14.48
C LYS A 47 -17.73 -2.37 -15.51
N ILE A 48 -16.90 -3.28 -15.98
CA ILE A 48 -15.97 -3.00 -17.07
C ILE A 48 -16.77 -2.77 -18.34
N ASP A 49 -16.44 -1.69 -19.03
CA ASP A 49 -16.98 -1.41 -20.36
C ASP A 49 -16.17 -2.19 -21.42
N TRP A 50 -16.65 -3.36 -21.76
CA TRP A 50 -15.99 -4.25 -22.71
C TRP A 50 -15.96 -3.71 -24.15
N SER A 51 -16.74 -2.68 -24.46
CA SER A 51 -16.65 -2.02 -25.77
C SER A 51 -15.30 -1.33 -26.00
N LYS A 52 -14.54 -1.10 -24.92
CA LYS A 52 -13.19 -0.49 -24.95
C LYS A 52 -12.06 -1.52 -25.00
N ALA A 53 -12.37 -2.81 -25.12
CA ALA A 53 -11.33 -3.83 -25.26
C ALA A 53 -10.61 -3.69 -26.62
N PRO A 54 -9.33 -4.16 -26.74
CA PRO A 54 -8.55 -4.86 -25.72
C PRO A 54 -7.94 -3.92 -24.67
N PHE A 55 -7.92 -4.38 -23.41
CA PHE A 55 -7.18 -3.70 -22.35
C PHE A 55 -5.74 -4.21 -22.33
N GLN A 56 -4.78 -3.30 -22.35
CA GLN A 56 -3.36 -3.62 -22.34
C GLN A 56 -2.67 -2.90 -21.19
N LEU A 57 -1.73 -3.57 -20.54
CA LEU A 57 -0.88 -3.01 -19.53
C LEU A 57 0.57 -3.31 -19.88
N GLN A 58 1.38 -2.27 -19.92
CA GLN A 58 2.81 -2.37 -20.18
C GLN A 58 3.57 -2.00 -18.92
N TYR A 59 4.57 -2.80 -18.56
CA TYR A 59 5.48 -2.54 -17.45
C TYR A 59 6.86 -2.19 -17.99
N GLN A 60 7.44 -1.14 -17.46
CA GLN A 60 8.78 -0.70 -17.84
C GLN A 60 9.51 -0.09 -16.64
N GLY A 61 10.83 -0.20 -16.63
CA GLY A 61 11.67 0.53 -15.69
C GLY A 61 11.58 0.05 -14.26
N PHE A 62 11.56 -1.26 -14.04
CA PHE A 62 11.54 -1.81 -12.68
C PHE A 62 12.81 -1.44 -11.91
N GLN A 63 12.63 -0.79 -10.76
CA GLN A 63 13.68 -0.60 -9.79
C GLN A 63 13.31 -1.30 -8.50
N ILE A 64 14.04 -2.36 -8.16
CA ILE A 64 13.79 -3.17 -6.97
C ILE A 64 14.97 -3.00 -6.03
N ASN A 65 14.69 -2.48 -4.84
CA ASN A 65 15.63 -2.43 -3.73
C ASN A 65 15.10 -3.35 -2.64
N GLY A 66 15.84 -4.37 -2.30
CA GLY A 66 15.40 -5.38 -1.35
C GLY A 66 16.56 -5.91 -0.52
N CYS A 67 16.21 -6.69 0.47
CA CYS A 67 17.14 -7.44 1.27
C CYS A 67 16.80 -8.92 1.15
N GLU A 68 17.81 -9.74 0.90
CA GLU A 68 17.63 -11.17 0.80
C GLU A 68 17.04 -11.74 2.10
N SER A 69 16.03 -12.59 2.01
CA SER A 69 15.26 -13.07 3.18
C SER A 69 16.11 -13.79 4.23
N ARG A 70 17.23 -14.37 3.83
CA ARG A 70 18.17 -15.06 4.72
C ARG A 70 19.16 -14.12 5.40
N ASN A 71 19.25 -12.85 4.97
CA ASN A 71 20.17 -11.89 5.53
C ASN A 71 19.64 -11.36 6.86
N LYS A 72 20.34 -11.68 7.95
CA LYS A 72 19.99 -11.23 9.32
C LYS A 72 20.12 -9.70 9.49
N ASN A 73 20.85 -9.01 8.60
CA ASN A 73 21.12 -7.59 8.67
C ASN A 73 20.09 -6.71 7.93
N CYS A 74 18.98 -7.27 7.45
CA CYS A 74 17.94 -6.52 6.73
C CYS A 74 17.38 -5.31 7.51
N TYR A 75 17.57 -5.26 8.81
CA TYR A 75 17.16 -4.15 9.69
C TYR A 75 18.27 -3.11 9.90
N SER A 76 19.44 -3.29 9.29
CA SER A 76 20.55 -2.33 9.40
C SER A 76 20.17 -0.97 8.79
N ASN A 77 20.63 0.10 9.44
CA ASN A 77 20.49 1.48 8.93
C ASN A 77 21.33 1.76 7.67
N THR A 78 22.19 0.83 7.26
CA THR A 78 22.88 0.91 5.96
C THR A 78 21.88 0.88 4.81
N PHE A 79 20.76 0.19 4.98
CA PHE A 79 19.67 0.22 4.02
C PHE A 79 18.85 1.51 4.21
N TRP A 80 18.69 2.29 3.15
CA TRP A 80 18.01 3.58 3.18
C TRP A 80 16.57 3.50 3.72
N TRP A 81 15.83 2.41 3.43
CA TRP A 81 14.44 2.23 3.90
C TRP A 81 14.32 2.02 5.41
N ASN A 82 15.42 1.72 6.12
CA ASN A 82 15.42 1.60 7.58
C ASN A 82 15.78 2.91 8.28
N ARG A 83 16.14 3.94 7.55
CA ARG A 83 16.49 5.24 8.12
C ARG A 83 15.24 5.93 8.70
N ARG A 84 15.44 6.78 9.70
CA ARG A 84 14.36 7.43 10.46
C ARG A 84 13.42 8.26 9.59
N GLU A 85 13.91 8.91 8.56
CA GLU A 85 13.14 9.71 7.60
C GLU A 85 12.07 8.91 6.84
N TYR A 86 12.23 7.58 6.77
CA TYR A 86 11.26 6.68 6.14
C TYR A 86 10.24 6.07 7.12
N TRP A 87 10.32 6.42 8.41
CA TRP A 87 9.40 5.87 9.43
C TRP A 87 8.05 6.58 9.47
N ASP A 88 7.94 7.78 8.89
CA ASP A 88 6.70 8.52 8.81
C ASP A 88 6.60 9.30 7.48
N LEU A 89 5.42 9.79 7.17
CA LEU A 89 5.21 10.72 6.07
C LEU A 89 5.64 12.13 6.48
N THR A 90 6.17 12.89 5.53
CA THR A 90 6.40 14.32 5.72
C THR A 90 5.07 15.05 5.95
N PRO A 91 5.06 16.26 6.52
CA PRO A 91 3.84 17.07 6.68
C PRO A 91 3.10 17.29 5.34
N LEU A 92 3.82 17.48 4.24
CA LEU A 92 3.25 17.63 2.91
C LEU A 92 2.57 16.35 2.44
N GLN A 93 3.25 15.21 2.61
CA GLN A 93 2.69 13.89 2.25
C GLN A 93 1.46 13.55 3.11
N LYS A 94 1.44 13.91 4.39
CA LYS A 94 0.26 13.72 5.26
C LYS A 94 -0.94 14.51 4.74
N ARG A 95 -0.74 15.77 4.35
CA ARG A 95 -1.80 16.60 3.74
C ARG A 95 -2.30 15.99 2.42
N SER A 96 -1.37 15.56 1.56
CA SER A 96 -1.72 14.90 0.31
C SER A 96 -2.53 13.62 0.53
N LEU A 97 -2.14 12.76 1.49
CA LEU A 97 -2.90 11.56 1.85
C LEU A 97 -4.32 11.90 2.32
N GLN A 98 -4.48 12.97 3.13
CA GLN A 98 -5.80 13.41 3.58
C GLN A 98 -6.68 13.87 2.41
N GLN A 99 -6.11 14.61 1.44
CA GLN A 99 -6.82 15.02 0.23
C GLN A 99 -7.23 13.82 -0.63
N VAL A 100 -6.34 12.86 -0.83
CA VAL A 100 -6.64 11.62 -1.55
C VAL A 100 -7.79 10.87 -0.88
N ARG A 101 -7.74 10.71 0.44
CA ARG A 101 -8.83 10.06 1.19
C ARG A 101 -10.16 10.80 1.05
N LYS A 102 -10.14 12.12 1.17
CA LYS A 102 -11.35 12.94 1.06
C LYS A 102 -12.01 12.86 -0.32
N ASN A 103 -11.20 12.85 -1.39
CA ASN A 103 -11.71 13.03 -2.75
C ASN A 103 -11.93 11.71 -3.50
N TYR A 104 -11.18 10.64 -3.16
CA TYR A 104 -11.13 9.42 -3.96
C TYR A 104 -11.42 8.14 -3.18
N MET A 105 -11.40 8.18 -1.83
CA MET A 105 -11.70 7.00 -1.03
C MET A 105 -13.23 6.79 -0.95
N TYR A 106 -13.73 5.76 -1.59
CA TYR A 106 -15.15 5.39 -1.59
C TYR A 106 -15.51 4.35 -0.53
N TYR A 107 -14.52 3.65 0.03
CA TYR A 107 -14.71 2.64 1.05
C TYR A 107 -13.57 2.65 2.06
N ASP A 108 -13.89 2.60 3.33
CA ASP A 108 -12.94 2.44 4.43
C ASP A 108 -13.40 1.29 5.34
N TYR A 109 -12.67 0.18 5.35
CA TYR A 109 -12.98 -0.97 6.20
C TYR A 109 -12.90 -0.64 7.70
N CYS A 110 -12.23 0.43 8.09
CA CYS A 110 -12.22 0.89 9.47
C CYS A 110 -13.58 1.45 9.92
N SER A 111 -14.42 1.85 8.99
CA SER A 111 -15.81 2.25 9.23
C SER A 111 -16.78 1.07 9.18
N ASP A 112 -16.34 -0.09 8.70
CA ASP A 112 -17.15 -1.31 8.62
C ASP A 112 -16.89 -2.22 9.82
N ARG A 113 -17.84 -2.28 10.75
CA ARG A 113 -17.72 -3.10 11.97
C ARG A 113 -17.42 -4.57 11.72
N LYS A 114 -17.90 -5.14 10.60
CA LYS A 114 -17.65 -6.55 10.24
C LYS A 114 -16.21 -6.80 9.76
N ARG A 115 -15.54 -5.78 9.28
CA ARG A 115 -14.19 -5.86 8.70
C ARG A 115 -13.14 -5.09 9.49
N PHE A 116 -13.52 -4.51 10.61
CA PHE A 116 -12.62 -3.75 11.48
C PHE A 116 -11.39 -4.58 11.88
N LYS A 117 -10.22 -3.99 11.76
CA LYS A 117 -8.93 -4.59 12.10
C LYS A 117 -8.20 -3.75 13.15
N SER A 118 -7.22 -4.35 13.81
CA SER A 118 -6.46 -3.70 14.88
C SER A 118 -5.71 -2.43 14.42
N GLU A 119 -5.32 -2.34 13.15
CA GLU A 119 -4.70 -1.14 12.58
C GLU A 119 -5.63 0.07 12.56
N CYS A 120 -6.93 -0.13 12.61
CA CYS A 120 -7.92 0.96 12.66
C CYS A 120 -7.89 1.74 13.98
N ASN A 121 -7.32 1.18 15.04
CA ASN A 121 -7.12 1.85 16.33
C ASN A 121 -5.92 2.81 16.33
N ILE A 122 -5.12 2.82 15.27
CA ILE A 122 -3.95 3.68 15.15
C ILE A 122 -4.35 4.92 14.35
N LYS A 123 -4.58 6.00 15.03
CA LYS A 123 -4.83 7.32 14.43
C LYS A 123 -3.52 8.08 14.22
#